data_a24dfa726a59fe336cc5401207273cb5
#
_entry.id   a24dfa726a59fe336cc5401207273cb5
#
_cell.length_a   1.000
_cell.length_b   1.000
_cell.length_c   1.000
_cell.angle_alpha   90.00
_cell.angle_beta   90.00
_cell.angle_gamma   90.00
#
_symmetry.space_group_name_H-M   'P 1'
#
loop_
_entity.id
_entity.type
_entity.pdbx_description
1 polymer ?
#
loop_
_entity_poly.entity_id
_entity_poly.type
_entity_poly.pdbx_seq_one_letter_code
_entity_poly.pdbx_strand_id
1 'polypeptide(L)'
;MSQDTNEGRLIIDSGTNTTVMGRGFKVIEFTERYADLEGFSSDLTKNHVRIGSGVATVDLGMNGKVLIGVHEAPYLGEQANSLLSTAQARENGVWIDDRLTRHGGKQMLRVEQTEIPLSIEDGLAGLEISMPTEDEMESLPTLWLTSDLEWQPGRLDGDNEYVLSEEEPGYEKGP
;
A
#
# COMPACT_ATOMS: atom_id res chain seq x y z
N MET A 1 -28.29 7.45 5.16
CA MET A 1 -27.44 7.71 4.01
C MET A 1 -26.54 6.53 3.76
N SER A 2 -26.56 6.03 2.56
CA SER A 2 -25.73 4.89 2.25
C SER A 2 -24.26 5.28 2.25
N GLN A 3 -23.45 4.44 2.86
CA GLN A 3 -22.04 4.62 2.85
C GLN A 3 -21.53 4.35 1.43
N ASP A 4 -20.63 5.19 0.96
CA ASP A 4 -20.03 4.97 -0.35
C ASP A 4 -19.09 3.76 -0.26
N THR A 5 -19.50 2.64 -0.85
CA THR A 5 -18.73 1.41 -0.81
C THR A 5 -17.49 1.47 -1.72
N ASN A 6 -17.39 2.52 -2.56
CA ASN A 6 -16.25 2.69 -3.45
C ASN A 6 -15.05 3.35 -2.75
N GLU A 7 -15.29 3.93 -1.58
CA GLU A 7 -14.24 4.61 -0.84
C GLU A 7 -13.60 3.68 0.17
N GLY A 8 -12.30 3.83 0.36
CA GLY A 8 -11.55 3.07 1.32
C GLY A 8 -10.35 3.84 1.82
N ARG A 9 -9.53 3.17 2.59
CA ARG A 9 -8.31 3.74 3.11
C ARG A 9 -7.17 2.77 2.95
N LEU A 10 -6.04 3.25 2.45
CA LEU A 10 -4.81 2.47 2.38
C LEU A 10 -3.99 2.82 3.61
N ILE A 11 -3.83 1.85 4.50
CA ILE A 11 -3.08 2.03 5.74
C ILE A 11 -1.63 1.64 5.48
N ILE A 12 -0.70 2.51 5.90
CA ILE A 12 0.72 2.24 5.80
C ILE A 12 1.10 1.39 7.01
N ASP A 13 1.55 0.17 6.76
CA ASP A 13 1.76 -0.79 7.84
C ASP A 13 3.14 -1.40 7.77
N SER A 14 4.02 -0.96 8.66
CA SER A 14 5.37 -1.51 8.76
C SER A 14 5.40 -2.89 9.41
N GLY A 15 4.30 -3.30 10.02
CA GLY A 15 4.22 -4.60 10.68
C GLY A 15 3.76 -5.72 9.78
N THR A 16 3.29 -5.42 8.57
CA THR A 16 2.92 -6.46 7.62
C THR A 16 4.02 -6.65 6.59
N ASN A 17 4.25 -7.89 6.19
CA ASN A 17 5.28 -8.21 5.20
C ASN A 17 4.73 -8.29 3.78
N THR A 18 3.43 -8.12 3.59
CA THR A 18 2.79 -8.21 2.28
C THR A 18 1.66 -7.20 2.19
N THR A 19 1.62 -6.46 1.10
CA THR A 19 0.51 -5.55 0.79
C THR A 19 -0.75 -6.36 0.52
N VAL A 20 -1.88 -5.87 1.02
CA VAL A 20 -3.16 -6.52 0.73
C VAL A 20 -4.15 -5.48 0.21
N MET A 21 -4.99 -5.92 -0.72
CA MET A 21 -6.03 -5.09 -1.28
C MET A 21 -7.35 -5.36 -0.57
N GLY A 22 -8.02 -4.30 -0.17
CA GLY A 22 -9.36 -4.35 0.39
C GLY A 22 -10.24 -3.32 -0.30
N ARG A 23 -11.10 -2.69 0.48
CA ARG A 23 -12.02 -1.67 -0.04
C ARG A 23 -11.27 -0.53 -0.69
N GLY A 24 -11.74 -0.10 -1.84
CA GLY A 24 -11.16 1.00 -2.60
C GLY A 24 -10.30 0.56 -3.76
N PHE A 25 -9.84 -0.69 -3.78
CA PHE A 25 -9.09 -1.22 -4.89
C PHE A 25 -9.98 -1.93 -5.89
N LYS A 26 -9.69 -1.73 -7.16
CA LYS A 26 -10.25 -2.52 -8.24
C LYS A 26 -9.17 -3.49 -8.72
N VAL A 27 -9.46 -4.79 -8.60
CA VAL A 27 -8.54 -5.81 -9.07
C VAL A 27 -8.59 -5.81 -10.60
N ILE A 28 -7.43 -5.72 -11.22
CA ILE A 28 -7.33 -5.72 -12.69
C ILE A 28 -6.83 -7.04 -13.24
N GLU A 29 -6.16 -7.83 -12.41
CA GLU A 29 -5.63 -9.12 -12.84
C GLU A 29 -5.38 -9.99 -11.60
N PHE A 30 -5.66 -11.27 -11.71
CA PHE A 30 -5.28 -12.26 -10.69
C PHE A 30 -4.16 -13.15 -11.22
N THR A 31 -3.25 -13.51 -10.33
CA THR A 31 -2.28 -14.57 -10.63
C THR A 31 -2.93 -15.93 -10.38
N GLU A 32 -2.20 -17.01 -10.65
CA GLU A 32 -2.62 -18.36 -10.29
C GLU A 32 -2.20 -18.73 -8.87
N ARG A 33 -1.54 -17.82 -8.15
CA ARG A 33 -1.02 -18.08 -6.82
C ARG A 33 -1.96 -17.59 -5.74
N TYR A 34 -1.87 -18.24 -4.60
CA TYR A 34 -2.69 -17.95 -3.42
C TYR A 34 -1.76 -17.71 -2.24
N ALA A 35 -2.25 -16.97 -1.28
CA ALA A 35 -1.55 -16.72 -0.02
C ALA A 35 -2.44 -17.11 1.15
N ASP A 36 -1.80 -17.56 2.21
CA ASP A 36 -2.46 -17.76 3.49
C ASP A 36 -2.05 -16.58 4.37
N LEU A 37 -3.03 -15.90 4.91
CA LEU A 37 -2.81 -14.68 5.69
C LEU A 37 -3.16 -14.95 7.15
N GLU A 38 -2.20 -14.75 8.03
CA GLU A 38 -2.38 -14.92 9.47
C GLU A 38 -2.33 -13.58 10.17
N GLY A 39 -3.04 -13.49 11.29
CA GLY A 39 -2.94 -12.33 12.17
C GLY A 39 -3.62 -11.08 11.66
N PHE A 40 -4.46 -11.20 10.65
CA PHE A 40 -5.15 -10.06 10.07
C PHE A 40 -6.22 -9.49 10.97
N SER A 41 -6.85 -10.35 11.72
CA SER A 41 -7.68 -10.00 12.85
C SER A 41 -7.57 -11.14 13.83
N SER A 42 -7.89 -10.88 15.10
CA SER A 42 -7.75 -11.88 16.15
C SER A 42 -8.52 -13.17 15.86
N ASP A 43 -9.53 -13.09 15.00
CA ASP A 43 -10.44 -14.20 14.75
C ASP A 43 -10.28 -14.84 13.37
N LEU A 44 -9.40 -14.29 12.52
CA LEU A 44 -9.40 -14.71 11.13
C LEU A 44 -8.01 -15.04 10.62
N THR A 45 -7.83 -16.31 10.34
CA THR A 45 -6.83 -16.77 9.40
C THR A 45 -7.52 -16.87 8.05
N LYS A 46 -7.01 -16.17 7.06
CA LYS A 46 -7.53 -16.25 5.69
C LYS A 46 -6.65 -17.19 4.89
N ASN A 47 -7.26 -18.27 4.41
CA ASN A 47 -6.55 -19.28 3.63
C ASN A 47 -6.95 -19.16 2.16
N HIS A 48 -6.02 -19.42 1.27
CA HIS A 48 -6.25 -19.42 -0.18
C HIS A 48 -6.80 -18.11 -0.70
N VAL A 49 -6.19 -17.02 -0.25
CA VAL A 49 -6.54 -15.71 -0.78
C VAL A 49 -5.76 -15.48 -2.07
N ARG A 50 -6.48 -15.14 -3.12
CA ARG A 50 -5.87 -15.00 -4.43
C ARG A 50 -5.02 -13.74 -4.51
N ILE A 51 -3.82 -13.89 -5.05
CA ILE A 51 -2.86 -12.81 -5.25
C ILE A 51 -3.15 -12.15 -6.59
N GLY A 52 -3.15 -10.84 -6.60
CA GLY A 52 -3.43 -10.12 -7.84
C GLY A 52 -2.81 -8.74 -7.89
N SER A 53 -3.20 -8.01 -8.88
CA SER A 53 -2.84 -6.61 -9.10
C SER A 53 -4.10 -5.77 -9.10
N GLY A 54 -4.02 -4.58 -8.56
CA GLY A 54 -5.17 -3.69 -8.52
C GLY A 54 -4.77 -2.24 -8.50
N VAL A 55 -5.76 -1.39 -8.72
CA VAL A 55 -5.57 0.05 -8.76
C VAL A 55 -6.63 0.75 -7.92
N ALA A 56 -6.28 1.93 -7.43
CA ALA A 56 -7.18 2.79 -6.68
C ALA A 56 -6.91 4.24 -7.07
N THR A 57 -7.94 5.07 -6.98
CA THR A 57 -7.80 6.49 -7.28
C THR A 57 -7.42 7.26 -6.02
N VAL A 58 -6.47 8.16 -6.16
CA VAL A 58 -6.06 9.08 -5.11
C VAL A 58 -6.28 10.50 -5.61
N ASP A 59 -6.97 11.30 -4.81
CA ASP A 59 -7.21 12.70 -5.09
C ASP A 59 -6.14 13.55 -4.41
N LEU A 60 -5.30 14.20 -5.20
CA LEU A 60 -4.22 15.04 -4.69
C LEU A 60 -4.62 16.51 -4.59
N GLY A 61 -5.92 16.80 -4.62
CA GLY A 61 -6.42 18.15 -4.55
C GLY A 61 -6.04 18.96 -5.77
N MET A 62 -5.35 20.06 -5.56
CA MET A 62 -4.94 20.95 -6.65
C MET A 62 -4.02 20.29 -7.66
N ASN A 63 -3.34 19.21 -7.26
CA ASN A 63 -2.45 18.47 -8.15
C ASN A 63 -3.16 17.38 -8.94
N GLY A 64 -4.48 17.35 -8.86
CA GLY A 64 -5.29 16.43 -9.64
C GLY A 64 -5.39 15.04 -9.02
N LYS A 65 -5.82 14.09 -9.83
CA LYS A 65 -5.99 12.71 -9.41
C LYS A 65 -4.96 11.82 -10.09
N VAL A 66 -4.57 10.77 -9.41
CA VAL A 66 -3.71 9.73 -9.97
C VAL A 66 -4.27 8.37 -9.56
N LEU A 67 -3.87 7.33 -10.28
CA LEU A 67 -4.08 5.97 -9.81
C LEU A 67 -2.82 5.52 -9.10
N ILE A 68 -3.01 4.85 -7.97
CA ILE A 68 -1.94 4.06 -7.38
C ILE A 68 -2.23 2.60 -7.69
N GLY A 69 -1.18 1.83 -7.95
CA GLY A 69 -1.32 0.42 -8.26
C GLY A 69 -0.47 -0.42 -7.35
N VAL A 70 -0.91 -1.63 -7.12
CA VAL A 70 -0.14 -2.62 -6.39
C VAL A 70 -0.16 -3.93 -7.17
N HIS A 71 0.98 -4.58 -7.20
CA HIS A 71 1.14 -5.95 -7.69
C HIS A 71 1.42 -6.85 -6.51
N GLU A 72 1.26 -8.14 -6.69
CA GLU A 72 1.61 -9.14 -5.69
C GLU A 72 0.91 -8.89 -4.36
N ALA A 73 -0.38 -8.63 -4.45
CA ALA A 73 -1.20 -8.31 -3.29
C ALA A 73 -2.43 -9.22 -3.24
N PRO A 74 -2.60 -9.99 -2.15
CA PRO A 74 -3.84 -10.73 -1.96
C PRO A 74 -5.03 -9.78 -1.87
N TYR A 75 -6.16 -10.21 -2.40
CA TYR A 75 -7.39 -9.44 -2.35
C TYR A 75 -8.32 -10.02 -1.28
N LEU A 76 -8.60 -9.23 -0.25
CA LEU A 76 -9.41 -9.65 0.90
C LEU A 76 -10.89 -9.25 0.77
N GLY A 77 -11.26 -8.52 -0.27
CA GLY A 77 -12.64 -8.12 -0.46
C GLY A 77 -12.98 -6.77 0.12
N GLU A 78 -14.20 -6.33 -0.12
CA GLU A 78 -14.65 -4.98 0.23
C GLU A 78 -14.87 -4.76 1.72
N GLN A 79 -14.84 -5.82 2.52
CA GLN A 79 -15.03 -5.70 3.97
C GLN A 79 -13.72 -5.42 4.69
N ALA A 80 -12.60 -5.56 4.02
CA ALA A 80 -11.29 -5.40 4.64
C ALA A 80 -10.68 -4.05 4.31
N ASN A 81 -9.84 -3.55 5.19
CA ASN A 81 -8.99 -2.42 4.89
C ASN A 81 -7.86 -2.85 3.96
N SER A 82 -7.37 -1.90 3.18
CA SER A 82 -6.19 -2.12 2.37
C SER A 82 -4.96 -1.75 3.19
N LEU A 83 -3.92 -2.56 3.09
CA LEU A 83 -2.67 -2.32 3.82
C LEU A 83 -1.51 -2.30 2.85
N LEU A 84 -0.64 -1.30 2.98
CA LEU A 84 0.60 -1.24 2.22
C LEU A 84 1.75 -1.69 3.11
N SER A 85 2.41 -2.77 2.71
CA SER A 85 3.64 -3.19 3.37
C SER A 85 4.75 -2.21 3.03
N THR A 86 5.32 -1.56 4.03
CA THR A 86 6.42 -0.63 3.78
C THR A 86 7.62 -1.35 3.19
N ALA A 87 7.89 -2.57 3.63
CA ALA A 87 9.00 -3.36 3.09
C ALA A 87 8.81 -3.64 1.60
N GLN A 88 7.62 -4.07 1.23
CA GLN A 88 7.34 -4.38 -0.18
C GLN A 88 7.41 -3.13 -1.05
N ALA A 89 6.87 -2.01 -0.57
CA ALA A 89 6.89 -0.76 -1.32
C ALA A 89 8.31 -0.21 -1.46
N ARG A 90 9.09 -0.27 -0.40
CA ARG A 90 10.48 0.21 -0.43
C ARG A 90 11.36 -0.61 -1.37
N GLU A 91 11.10 -1.91 -1.47
CA GLU A 91 11.79 -2.75 -2.48
C GLU A 91 11.53 -2.27 -3.90
N ASN A 92 10.42 -1.57 -4.13
CA ASN A 92 10.09 -0.98 -5.41
C ASN A 92 10.50 0.49 -5.51
N GLY A 93 11.31 0.97 -4.59
CA GLY A 93 11.84 2.33 -4.63
C GLY A 93 10.90 3.42 -4.10
N VAL A 94 9.80 3.04 -3.44
CA VAL A 94 8.89 4.03 -2.87
C VAL A 94 9.50 4.58 -1.58
N TRP A 95 9.53 5.90 -1.47
CA TRP A 95 9.99 6.57 -0.26
C TRP A 95 8.81 6.83 0.65
N ILE A 96 8.91 6.46 1.92
CA ILE A 96 7.80 6.57 2.88
C ILE A 96 8.30 7.19 4.17
N ASP A 97 7.62 8.27 4.62
CA ASP A 97 7.79 8.83 5.95
C ASP A 97 6.42 8.91 6.62
N ASP A 98 6.15 7.98 7.50
CA ASP A 98 4.89 7.91 8.24
C ASP A 98 4.96 8.56 9.62
N ARG A 99 6.09 9.22 9.95
CA ARG A 99 6.23 9.89 11.22
C ARG A 99 5.39 11.15 11.26
N LEU A 100 4.90 11.47 12.45
CA LEU A 100 4.09 12.66 12.66
C LEU A 100 4.88 13.93 12.35
N THR A 101 4.22 14.92 11.74
CA THR A 101 4.87 16.19 11.43
C THR A 101 5.34 16.91 12.69
N ARG A 102 4.60 16.78 13.79
CA ARG A 102 5.00 17.37 15.07
C ARG A 102 6.28 16.75 15.65
N HIS A 103 6.69 15.61 15.13
CA HIS A 103 7.93 14.94 15.50
C HIS A 103 8.99 15.04 14.40
N GLY A 104 8.81 15.96 13.46
CA GLY A 104 9.75 16.16 12.37
C GLY A 104 9.53 15.27 11.17
N GLY A 105 8.48 14.49 11.16
CA GLY A 105 8.14 13.65 10.02
C GLY A 105 7.48 14.44 8.91
N LYS A 106 7.50 13.93 7.71
CA LYS A 106 6.86 14.56 6.56
C LYS A 106 5.46 14.04 6.30
N GLN A 107 5.07 12.92 6.87
CA GLN A 107 3.77 12.27 6.64
C GLN A 107 3.46 12.19 5.15
N MET A 108 4.31 11.50 4.42
CA MET A 108 4.24 11.51 2.98
C MET A 108 4.82 10.23 2.41
N LEU A 109 4.26 9.77 1.30
CA LEU A 109 4.97 8.82 0.47
C LEU A 109 5.29 9.48 -0.87
N ARG A 110 6.37 9.07 -1.46
CA ARG A 110 6.79 9.55 -2.76
C ARG A 110 7.07 8.36 -3.66
N VAL A 111 6.39 8.34 -4.80
CA VAL A 111 6.57 7.33 -5.81
C VAL A 111 6.90 8.04 -7.10
N GLU A 112 8.00 7.64 -7.73
CA GLU A 112 8.60 8.36 -8.84
C GLU A 112 8.90 9.80 -8.38
N GLN A 113 8.20 10.80 -8.87
CA GLN A 113 8.39 12.17 -8.41
C GLN A 113 7.11 12.76 -7.84
N THR A 114 6.12 11.91 -7.59
CA THR A 114 4.84 12.34 -7.07
C THR A 114 4.79 12.16 -5.56
N GLU A 115 4.46 13.22 -4.87
CA GLU A 115 4.32 13.21 -3.41
C GLU A 115 2.85 13.02 -3.05
N ILE A 116 2.59 12.05 -2.19
CA ILE A 116 1.24 11.74 -1.73
C ILE A 116 1.22 11.96 -0.22
N PRO A 117 0.48 12.98 0.27
CA PRO A 117 0.42 13.21 1.71
C PRO A 117 -0.34 12.10 2.42
N LEU A 118 0.08 11.83 3.64
CA LEU A 118 -0.55 10.85 4.51
C LEU A 118 -1.29 11.57 5.62
N SER A 119 -2.45 11.03 5.98
CA SER A 119 -3.20 11.50 7.15
C SER A 119 -3.08 10.46 8.26
N ILE A 120 -3.29 10.90 9.49
CA ILE A 120 -3.26 10.01 10.64
C ILE A 120 -4.68 9.84 11.15
N GLU A 121 -5.13 8.59 11.24
CA GLU A 121 -6.41 8.24 11.84
C GLU A 121 -6.18 7.09 12.78
N ASP A 122 -6.69 7.20 14.00
CA ASP A 122 -6.52 6.19 15.04
C ASP A 122 -5.05 5.80 15.24
N GLY A 123 -4.15 6.77 15.09
CA GLY A 123 -2.73 6.55 15.25
C GLY A 123 -2.02 5.91 14.06
N LEU A 124 -2.72 5.67 12.97
CA LEU A 124 -2.17 4.99 11.81
C LEU A 124 -2.10 5.94 10.62
N ALA A 125 -0.93 5.98 9.98
CA ALA A 125 -0.76 6.74 8.75
C ALA A 125 -1.45 6.03 7.59
N GLY A 126 -2.05 6.80 6.70
CA GLY A 126 -2.69 6.23 5.54
C GLY A 126 -3.18 7.31 4.60
N LEU A 127 -3.89 6.88 3.58
CA LEU A 127 -4.47 7.81 2.62
C LEU A 127 -5.83 7.30 2.15
N GLU A 128 -6.68 8.27 1.80
CA GLU A 128 -7.99 7.96 1.26
C GLU A 128 -7.86 7.49 -0.19
N ILE A 129 -8.54 6.42 -0.50
CA ILE A 129 -8.58 5.87 -1.85
C ILE A 129 -10.03 5.66 -2.26
N SER A 130 -10.26 5.58 -3.56
CA SER A 130 -11.57 5.22 -4.09
C SER A 130 -11.39 4.29 -5.28
N MET A 131 -12.42 3.48 -5.52
CA MET A 131 -12.40 2.59 -6.67
C MET A 131 -12.45 3.43 -7.94
N PRO A 132 -11.54 3.20 -8.90
CA PRO A 132 -11.50 4.00 -10.11
C PRO A 132 -12.73 3.83 -10.97
N THR A 133 -13.16 4.92 -11.59
CA THR A 133 -14.14 4.87 -12.66
C THR A 133 -13.45 4.42 -13.95
N GLU A 134 -14.24 4.04 -14.95
CA GLU A 134 -13.68 3.68 -16.25
C GLU A 134 -12.90 4.84 -16.87
N ASP A 135 -13.44 6.06 -16.76
CA ASP A 135 -12.74 7.25 -17.27
C ASP A 135 -11.41 7.46 -16.56
N GLU A 136 -11.38 7.28 -15.26
CA GLU A 136 -10.15 7.41 -14.50
C GLU A 136 -9.12 6.36 -14.91
N MET A 137 -9.56 5.14 -15.12
CA MET A 137 -8.65 4.08 -15.56
C MET A 137 -8.06 4.35 -16.94
N GLU A 138 -8.81 5.01 -17.81
CA GLU A 138 -8.34 5.34 -19.16
C GLU A 138 -7.44 6.57 -19.19
N SER A 139 -7.67 7.55 -18.31
CA SER A 139 -7.06 8.86 -18.43
C SER A 139 -5.98 9.17 -17.41
N LEU A 140 -6.02 8.55 -16.22
CA LEU A 140 -5.07 8.89 -15.18
C LEU A 140 -3.81 8.04 -15.26
N PRO A 141 -2.66 8.61 -14.92
CA PRO A 141 -1.44 7.80 -14.82
C PRO A 141 -1.51 6.88 -13.61
N THR A 142 -0.86 5.73 -13.71
CA THR A 142 -0.75 4.79 -12.61
C THR A 142 0.65 4.83 -12.03
N LEU A 143 0.71 5.01 -10.71
CA LEU A 143 1.95 4.98 -9.95
C LEU A 143 2.00 3.65 -9.21
N TRP A 144 2.94 2.79 -9.61
CA TRP A 144 3.01 1.44 -9.04
C TRP A 144 3.81 1.46 -7.75
N LEU A 145 3.16 1.07 -6.67
CA LEU A 145 3.78 1.07 -5.35
C LEU A 145 4.62 -0.18 -5.08
N THR A 146 4.31 -1.28 -5.75
CA THR A 146 5.03 -2.53 -5.58
C THR A 146 5.40 -3.10 -6.94
N SER A 147 6.42 -3.96 -6.96
CA SER A 147 6.92 -4.58 -8.18
C SER A 147 6.01 -5.71 -8.64
N ASP A 148 5.98 -5.94 -9.96
CA ASP A 148 5.27 -7.08 -10.55
C ASP A 148 6.05 -8.39 -10.46
N LEU A 149 7.26 -8.36 -9.94
CA LEU A 149 8.02 -9.57 -9.67
C LEU A 149 7.43 -10.30 -8.47
N GLU A 150 7.48 -11.62 -8.50
CA GLU A 150 6.95 -12.42 -7.41
C GLU A 150 7.51 -11.96 -6.08
N TRP A 151 6.62 -11.59 -5.17
CA TRP A 151 7.01 -11.11 -3.86
C TRP A 151 7.17 -12.27 -2.89
N GLN A 152 8.33 -12.36 -2.30
CA GLN A 152 8.68 -13.41 -1.34
C GLN A 152 9.17 -12.73 -0.06
N PRO A 153 8.26 -12.48 0.89
CA PRO A 153 8.63 -11.76 2.11
C PRO A 153 9.76 -12.42 2.90
N GLY A 154 9.84 -13.74 2.90
CA GLY A 154 10.91 -14.44 3.59
C GLY A 154 12.30 -14.17 3.03
N ARG A 155 12.38 -13.61 1.82
CA ARG A 155 13.63 -13.22 1.22
C ARG A 155 14.37 -12.13 2.01
N LEU A 156 13.62 -11.37 2.82
CA LEU A 156 14.17 -10.29 3.62
C LEU A 156 14.60 -10.74 5.00
N ASP A 157 14.45 -12.02 5.31
CA ASP A 157 14.80 -12.57 6.62
C ASP A 157 16.26 -12.97 6.68
N GLY A 158 16.80 -12.99 7.89
CA GLY A 158 18.14 -13.51 8.13
C GLY A 158 19.24 -12.70 7.48
N ASP A 159 20.01 -13.31 6.64
CA ASP A 159 21.16 -12.67 5.98
C ASP A 159 20.78 -11.83 4.79
N ASN A 160 19.51 -11.75 4.48
CA ASN A 160 19.07 -10.95 3.36
C ASN A 160 19.28 -9.48 3.67
N GLU A 161 19.81 -8.79 2.69
CA GLU A 161 20.22 -7.41 2.88
C GLU A 161 19.16 -6.44 2.40
N TYR A 162 18.16 -6.22 3.22
CA TYR A 162 17.29 -5.08 3.02
C TYR A 162 17.85 -3.93 3.84
N VAL A 163 18.53 -3.02 3.16
CA VAL A 163 19.16 -1.88 3.82
C VAL A 163 18.43 -0.62 3.40
N LEU A 164 17.92 0.12 4.39
CA LEU A 164 17.30 1.41 4.14
C LEU A 164 18.36 2.39 3.68
N SER A 165 18.03 3.23 2.71
CA SER A 165 18.91 4.29 2.29
C SER A 165 18.98 5.36 3.39
N GLU A 166 20.08 6.11 3.44
CA GLU A 166 20.23 7.19 4.42
C GLU A 166 19.18 8.28 4.28
N GLU A 167 18.57 8.37 3.11
CA GLU A 167 17.55 9.37 2.85
C GLU A 167 16.16 8.91 3.29
N GLU A 168 15.99 7.64 3.61
CA GLU A 168 14.69 7.13 4.01
C GLU A 168 14.43 7.32 5.49
N PRO A 169 13.17 7.69 5.81
CA PRO A 169 12.76 7.73 7.22
C PRO A 169 12.89 6.35 7.83
N GLY A 170 13.31 6.30 9.07
CA GLY A 170 13.53 5.05 9.75
C GLY A 170 14.93 4.48 9.60
N TYR A 171 15.74 5.06 8.72
CA TYR A 171 17.15 4.69 8.69
C TYR A 171 17.85 5.33 9.89
N GLU A 172 18.42 4.48 10.72
CA GLU A 172 19.21 4.94 11.86
C GLU A 172 20.66 4.59 11.62
N LYS A 173 21.50 5.61 11.66
CA LYS A 173 22.93 5.35 11.68
C LYS A 173 23.25 4.72 13.00
N GLY A 174 23.72 3.50 12.98
CA GLY A 174 24.16 2.84 14.19
C GLY A 174 25.26 3.63 14.90
N PRO A 175 25.42 3.38 16.18
CA PRO A 175 26.46 4.06 16.93
C PRO A 175 27.85 3.70 16.38
#